data_63c8f6aba760e31312833aa6c0cc88bf
#
_entry.id   63c8f6aba760e31312833aa6c0cc88bf
#
_cell.length_a   1.000
_cell.length_b   1.000
_cell.length_c   1.000
_cell.angle_alpha   90.00
_cell.angle_beta   90.00
_cell.angle_gamma   90.00
#
_symmetry.space_group_name_H-M   'P 1'
#
loop_
_entity.id
_entity.type
_entity.pdbx_description
1 polymer ?
#
loop_
_entity_poly.entity_id
_entity_poly.type
_entity_poly.pdbx_seq_one_letter_code
_entity_poly.pdbx_strand_id
1 'polypeptide(L)'
;MALHKPYADIPGTVIFDADQSRKGYWLNQFCMSLMKPENRARYLADRRAYLDEWPMTEEQKQAVLDGDLNRCIQLGGNIYFLAKLGATHGKSFQQMAGSMTGMTEEEYRAMMLAGGRRIDGNRYLGEDGDAQPHRQPQGHGSGRLL
;
A
#
# COMPACT_ATOMS: atom_id res chain seq x y z
N MET A 1 -15.78 -18.83 -13.72
CA MET A 1 -16.33 -18.90 -12.34
C MET A 1 -15.40 -18.14 -11.40
N ALA A 2 -15.90 -17.12 -10.74
CA ALA A 2 -15.11 -16.38 -9.78
C ALA A 2 -14.86 -17.26 -8.53
N LEU A 3 -13.61 -17.37 -8.12
CA LEU A 3 -13.26 -18.08 -6.90
C LEU A 3 -13.77 -17.29 -5.69
N HIS A 4 -14.31 -18.01 -4.70
CA HIS A 4 -14.68 -17.40 -3.44
C HIS A 4 -13.42 -16.91 -2.70
N LYS A 5 -13.42 -15.64 -2.31
CA LYS A 5 -12.28 -15.00 -1.63
C LYS A 5 -12.69 -14.55 -0.24
N PRO A 6 -12.49 -15.39 0.79
CA PRO A 6 -12.89 -15.05 2.16
C PRO A 6 -12.11 -13.87 2.75
N TYR A 7 -11.02 -13.47 2.11
CA TYR A 7 -10.19 -12.34 2.51
C TYR A 7 -10.57 -11.01 1.83
N ALA A 8 -11.56 -11.03 0.92
CA ALA A 8 -11.85 -9.85 0.09
C ALA A 8 -12.46 -8.68 0.87
N ASP A 9 -13.04 -8.95 2.04
CA ASP A 9 -13.75 -7.99 2.87
C ASP A 9 -12.97 -7.56 4.14
N ILE A 10 -11.67 -7.87 4.22
CA ILE A 10 -10.85 -7.45 5.36
C ILE A 10 -10.66 -5.94 5.30
N PRO A 11 -11.10 -5.17 6.33
CA PRO A 11 -10.98 -3.73 6.32
C PRO A 11 -9.54 -3.24 6.20
N GLY A 12 -9.31 -2.23 5.36
CA GLY A 12 -8.00 -1.61 5.19
C GLY A 12 -6.93 -2.50 4.57
N THR A 13 -7.32 -3.63 3.98
CA THR A 13 -6.39 -4.61 3.41
C THR A 13 -6.81 -4.98 2.00
N VAL A 14 -5.85 -4.99 1.08
CA VAL A 14 -6.01 -5.55 -0.26
C VAL A 14 -4.96 -6.66 -0.41
N ILE A 15 -5.42 -7.90 -0.58
CA ILE A 15 -4.51 -9.03 -0.77
C ILE A 15 -4.08 -9.07 -2.24
N PHE A 16 -2.77 -9.08 -2.46
CA PHE A 16 -2.19 -9.21 -3.79
C PHE A 16 -2.20 -10.70 -4.21
N ASP A 17 -3.30 -11.11 -4.81
CA ASP A 17 -3.50 -12.46 -5.33
C ASP A 17 -3.26 -12.52 -6.85
N ALA A 18 -3.53 -13.67 -7.47
CA ALA A 18 -3.34 -13.86 -8.90
C ALA A 18 -4.20 -12.91 -9.75
N ASP A 19 -5.43 -12.62 -9.31
CA ASP A 19 -6.31 -11.68 -10.03
C ASP A 19 -5.78 -10.26 -9.95
N GLN A 20 -5.29 -9.83 -8.80
CA GLN A 20 -4.65 -8.53 -8.64
C GLN A 20 -3.36 -8.43 -9.46
N SER A 21 -2.55 -9.48 -9.47
CA SER A 21 -1.34 -9.55 -10.28
C SER A 21 -1.65 -9.39 -11.76
N ARG A 22 -2.69 -10.06 -12.25
CA ARG A 22 -3.12 -9.97 -13.66
C ARG A 22 -3.66 -8.58 -13.98
N LYS A 23 -4.52 -8.04 -13.13
CA LYS A 23 -5.11 -6.71 -13.31
C LYS A 23 -4.07 -5.61 -13.34
N GLY A 24 -3.08 -5.67 -12.47
CA GLY A 24 -2.04 -4.66 -12.30
C GLY A 24 -0.75 -4.92 -13.08
N TYR A 25 -0.71 -5.90 -13.97
CA TYR A 25 0.53 -6.31 -14.63
C TYR A 25 1.29 -5.12 -15.25
N TRP A 26 0.63 -4.33 -16.06
CA TRP A 26 1.29 -3.21 -16.75
C TRP A 26 1.60 -2.04 -15.81
N LEU A 27 0.76 -1.78 -14.81
CA LEU A 27 1.06 -0.83 -13.77
C LEU A 27 2.36 -1.21 -13.03
N ASN A 28 2.50 -2.47 -12.67
CA ASN A 28 3.70 -2.97 -11.99
C ASN A 28 4.93 -2.98 -12.91
N GLN A 29 4.77 -3.31 -14.19
CA GLN A 29 5.87 -3.22 -15.16
C GLN A 29 6.33 -1.77 -15.36
N PHE A 30 5.41 -0.84 -15.43
CA PHE A 30 5.74 0.58 -15.46
C PHE A 30 6.57 0.97 -14.23
N CYS A 31 6.12 0.61 -13.03
CA CYS A 31 6.86 0.89 -11.80
C CYS A 31 8.26 0.27 -11.81
N MET A 32 8.41 -0.95 -12.32
CA MET A 32 9.72 -1.60 -12.47
C MET A 32 10.65 -0.84 -13.41
N SER A 33 10.12 -0.22 -14.46
CA SER A 33 10.93 0.57 -15.38
C SER A 33 11.63 1.74 -14.68
N LEU A 34 11.06 2.24 -13.58
CA LEU A 34 11.61 3.34 -12.79
C LEU A 34 12.84 2.95 -11.95
N MET A 35 13.27 1.70 -11.99
CA MET A 35 14.56 1.29 -11.42
C MET A 35 15.74 1.92 -12.16
N LYS A 36 15.57 2.22 -13.45
CA LYS A 36 16.61 2.82 -14.28
C LYS A 36 16.54 4.34 -14.22
N PRO A 37 17.66 5.03 -13.92
CA PRO A 37 17.69 6.49 -13.85
C PRO A 37 17.19 7.19 -15.11
N GLU A 38 17.53 6.68 -16.29
CA GLU A 38 17.10 7.22 -17.56
C GLU A 38 15.58 7.18 -17.74
N ASN A 39 14.93 6.13 -17.24
CA ASN A 39 13.48 6.01 -17.30
C ASN A 39 12.80 6.97 -16.31
N ARG A 40 13.37 7.14 -15.12
CA ARG A 40 12.87 8.15 -14.18
C ARG A 40 12.94 9.56 -14.76
N ALA A 41 14.04 9.90 -15.42
CA ALA A 41 14.19 11.19 -16.08
C ALA A 41 13.15 11.41 -17.18
N ARG A 42 12.90 10.41 -18.02
CA ARG A 42 11.88 10.46 -19.06
C ARG A 42 10.48 10.63 -18.47
N TYR A 43 10.15 9.88 -17.46
CA TYR A 43 8.88 9.96 -16.77
C TYR A 43 8.66 11.36 -16.15
N LEU A 44 9.64 11.88 -15.43
CA LEU A 44 9.53 13.20 -14.79
C LEU A 44 9.48 14.34 -15.79
N ALA A 45 10.10 14.19 -16.96
CA ALA A 45 10.07 15.20 -18.03
C ALA A 45 8.66 15.38 -18.63
N ASP A 46 7.93 14.29 -18.82
CA ASP A 46 6.53 14.28 -19.28
C ASP A 46 5.84 13.00 -18.77
N ARG A 47 5.22 13.11 -17.61
CA ARG A 47 4.62 11.96 -16.92
C ARG A 47 3.55 11.30 -17.78
N ARG A 48 2.64 12.07 -18.35
CA ARG A 48 1.54 11.52 -19.13
C ARG A 48 2.06 10.81 -20.39
N ALA A 49 2.98 11.41 -21.12
CA ALA A 49 3.54 10.82 -22.31
C ALA A 49 4.23 9.48 -22.02
N TYR A 50 4.98 9.41 -20.92
CA TYR A 50 5.63 8.17 -20.49
C TYR A 50 4.61 7.09 -20.12
N LEU A 51 3.54 7.46 -19.41
CA LEU A 51 2.47 6.52 -19.05
C LEU A 51 1.75 5.99 -20.27
N ASP A 52 1.59 6.80 -21.31
CA ASP A 52 0.91 6.40 -22.55
C ASP A 52 1.71 5.37 -23.37
N GLU A 53 2.98 5.16 -23.07
CA GLU A 53 3.79 4.08 -23.67
C GLU A 53 3.41 2.68 -23.09
N TRP A 54 2.63 2.65 -22.02
CA TRP A 54 2.25 1.41 -21.33
C TRP A 54 0.77 1.10 -21.54
N PRO A 55 0.39 -0.16 -21.76
CA PRO A 55 -1.02 -0.53 -21.94
C PRO A 55 -1.77 -0.60 -20.60
N MET A 56 -1.65 0.45 -19.81
CA MET A 56 -2.40 0.63 -18.58
C MET A 56 -3.78 1.20 -18.87
N THR A 57 -4.73 0.96 -17.97
CA THR A 57 -6.03 1.64 -18.02
C THR A 57 -5.89 3.12 -17.69
N GLU A 58 -6.85 3.94 -18.14
CA GLU A 58 -6.88 5.36 -17.79
C GLU A 58 -6.97 5.58 -16.27
N GLU A 59 -7.71 4.71 -15.58
CA GLU A 59 -7.81 4.77 -14.12
C GLU A 59 -6.46 4.54 -13.45
N GLN A 60 -5.68 3.57 -13.94
CA GLN A 60 -4.32 3.32 -13.44
C GLN A 60 -3.41 4.51 -13.68
N LYS A 61 -3.43 5.08 -14.88
CA LYS A 61 -2.63 6.26 -15.22
C LYS A 61 -2.98 7.45 -14.34
N GLN A 62 -4.27 7.68 -14.12
CA GLN A 62 -4.72 8.78 -13.28
C GLN A 62 -4.29 8.58 -11.82
N ALA A 63 -4.41 7.37 -11.29
CA ALA A 63 -3.96 7.06 -9.94
C ALA A 63 -2.45 7.32 -9.77
N VAL A 64 -1.65 6.98 -10.79
CA VAL A 64 -0.21 7.27 -10.81
C VAL A 64 0.05 8.77 -10.80
N LEU A 65 -0.64 9.52 -11.66
CA LEU A 65 -0.48 10.98 -11.76
C LEU A 65 -0.86 11.68 -10.45
N ASP A 66 -1.91 11.20 -9.79
CA ASP A 66 -2.38 11.74 -8.51
C ASP A 66 -1.46 11.35 -7.33
N GLY A 67 -0.57 10.37 -7.54
CA GLY A 67 0.23 9.82 -6.45
C GLY A 67 -0.62 9.06 -5.42
N ASP A 68 -1.80 8.60 -5.81
CA ASP A 68 -2.73 7.89 -4.94
C ASP A 68 -2.36 6.40 -4.86
N LEU A 69 -1.51 6.07 -3.89
CA LEU A 69 -1.00 4.71 -3.73
C LEU A 69 -2.11 3.73 -3.35
N ASN A 70 -3.07 4.13 -2.54
CA ASN A 70 -4.22 3.28 -2.18
C ASN A 70 -5.03 2.92 -3.43
N ARG A 71 -5.29 3.90 -4.30
CA ARG A 71 -5.99 3.64 -5.56
C ARG A 71 -5.18 2.72 -6.47
N CYS A 72 -3.86 2.93 -6.55
CA CYS A 72 -2.96 2.05 -7.29
C CYS A 72 -3.05 0.60 -6.80
N ILE A 73 -3.08 0.38 -5.48
CA ILE A 73 -3.23 -0.96 -4.89
C ILE A 73 -4.57 -1.57 -5.28
N GLN A 74 -5.66 -0.83 -5.21
CA GLN A 74 -6.98 -1.31 -5.63
C GLN A 74 -7.01 -1.71 -7.11
N LEU A 75 -6.22 -1.03 -7.93
CA LEU A 75 -6.10 -1.28 -9.37
C LEU A 75 -5.03 -2.33 -9.74
N GLY A 76 -4.54 -3.09 -8.76
CA GLY A 76 -3.63 -4.20 -8.97
C GLY A 76 -2.15 -3.88 -8.76
N GLY A 77 -1.83 -2.72 -8.22
CA GLY A 77 -0.46 -2.35 -7.86
C GLY A 77 0.06 -3.16 -6.69
N ASN A 78 1.31 -3.60 -6.79
CA ASN A 78 2.03 -4.23 -5.69
C ASN A 78 2.87 -3.19 -4.96
N ILE A 79 2.82 -3.18 -3.64
CA ILE A 79 3.48 -2.15 -2.82
C ILE A 79 4.99 -2.08 -3.06
N TYR A 80 5.66 -3.20 -3.32
CA TYR A 80 7.09 -3.20 -3.61
C TYR A 80 7.43 -2.44 -4.90
N PHE A 81 6.55 -2.52 -5.89
CA PHE A 81 6.71 -1.77 -7.14
C PHE A 81 6.28 -0.32 -6.97
N LEU A 82 5.20 -0.07 -6.26
CA LEU A 82 4.70 1.28 -5.99
C LEU A 82 5.68 2.11 -5.15
N ALA A 83 6.51 1.48 -4.33
CA ALA A 83 7.57 2.18 -3.59
C ALA A 83 8.57 2.86 -4.54
N LYS A 84 8.83 2.30 -5.71
CA LYS A 84 9.68 2.92 -6.74
C LYS A 84 9.03 4.16 -7.33
N LEU A 85 7.73 4.12 -7.53
CA LEU A 85 6.95 5.29 -7.96
C LEU A 85 7.00 6.40 -6.90
N GLY A 86 6.73 6.06 -5.65
CA GLY A 86 6.78 7.01 -4.55
C GLY A 86 8.15 7.69 -4.42
N ALA A 87 9.23 6.91 -4.50
CA ALA A 87 10.59 7.43 -4.48
C ALA A 87 10.88 8.34 -5.68
N THR A 88 10.39 7.98 -6.86
CA THR A 88 10.51 8.81 -8.07
C THR A 88 9.77 10.14 -7.92
N HIS A 89 8.64 10.15 -7.22
CA HIS A 89 7.90 11.37 -6.86
C HIS A 89 8.55 12.17 -5.73
N GLY A 90 9.71 11.74 -5.23
CA GLY A 90 10.42 12.43 -4.16
C GLY A 90 9.85 12.20 -2.77
N LYS A 91 9.07 11.16 -2.57
CA LYS A 91 8.47 10.82 -1.27
C LYS A 91 9.35 9.87 -0.47
N SER A 92 9.49 10.13 0.83
CA SER A 92 10.07 9.18 1.77
C SER A 92 9.12 8.01 2.01
N PHE A 93 9.64 6.90 2.55
CA PHE A 93 8.78 5.79 2.96
C PHE A 93 7.71 6.24 3.97
N GLN A 94 8.08 7.08 4.93
CA GLN A 94 7.14 7.58 5.93
C GLN A 94 6.07 8.50 5.33
N GLN A 95 6.42 9.29 4.33
CA GLN A 95 5.45 10.11 3.58
C GLN A 95 4.48 9.23 2.81
N MET A 96 4.98 8.18 2.15
CA MET A 96 4.13 7.22 1.44
C MET A 96 3.18 6.50 2.40
N ALA A 97 3.71 5.93 3.47
CA ALA A 97 2.90 5.22 4.47
C ALA A 97 1.89 6.14 5.15
N GLY A 98 2.29 7.36 5.46
CA GLY A 98 1.39 8.38 6.00
C GLY A 98 0.23 8.68 5.06
N SER A 99 0.51 8.91 3.78
CA SER A 99 -0.54 9.17 2.77
C SER A 99 -1.54 8.02 2.66
N MET A 100 -1.07 6.78 2.80
CA MET A 100 -1.93 5.60 2.72
C MET A 100 -2.81 5.41 3.97
N THR A 101 -2.42 5.96 5.10
CA THR A 101 -3.15 5.89 6.37
C THR A 101 -3.90 7.17 6.72
N GLY A 102 -3.86 8.18 5.85
CA GLY A 102 -4.49 9.48 6.09
C GLY A 102 -3.74 10.32 7.12
N MET A 103 -2.46 10.05 7.33
CA MET A 103 -1.59 10.76 8.27
C MET A 103 -0.55 11.60 7.54
N THR A 104 -0.10 12.68 8.19
CA THR A 104 1.12 13.37 7.77
C THR A 104 2.34 12.49 8.09
N GLU A 105 3.49 12.80 7.51
CA GLU A 105 4.75 12.11 7.83
C GLU A 105 5.05 12.17 9.34
N GLU A 106 4.84 13.31 9.94
CA GLU A 106 5.11 13.54 11.36
C GLU A 106 4.17 12.72 12.25
N GLU A 107 2.87 12.71 11.95
CA GLU A 107 1.88 11.90 12.65
C GLU A 107 2.18 10.41 12.52
N TYR A 108 2.54 9.95 11.33
CA TYR A 108 2.91 8.56 11.08
C TYR A 108 4.16 8.17 11.89
N ARG A 109 5.18 9.02 11.88
CA ARG A 109 6.41 8.79 12.66
C ARG A 109 6.11 8.71 14.16
N ALA A 110 5.31 9.63 14.68
CA ALA A 110 4.92 9.65 16.09
C ALA A 110 4.16 8.38 16.48
N MET A 111 3.25 7.92 15.64
CA MET A 111 2.51 6.67 15.84
C MET A 111 3.47 5.46 15.89
N MET A 112 4.42 5.37 14.99
CA MET A 112 5.38 4.27 14.95
C MET A 112 6.30 4.28 16.17
N LEU A 113 6.75 5.44 16.61
CA LEU A 113 7.56 5.58 17.82
C LEU A 113 6.78 5.23 19.11
N ALA A 114 5.46 5.42 19.10
CA ALA A 114 4.57 5.05 20.20
C ALA A 114 4.22 3.55 20.23
N GLY A 115 4.79 2.72 19.35
CA GLY A 115 4.57 1.27 19.32
C GLY A 115 3.81 0.76 18.10
N GLY A 116 3.48 1.63 17.18
CA GLY A 116 2.82 1.29 15.92
C GLY A 116 1.29 1.36 16.03
N ARG A 117 0.63 0.89 14.95
CA ARG A 117 -0.82 0.91 14.84
C ARG A 117 -1.47 -0.01 15.87
N ARG A 118 -2.56 0.45 16.46
CA ARG A 118 -3.37 -0.37 17.35
C ARG A 118 -4.02 -1.50 16.60
N ILE A 119 -4.19 -2.63 17.28
CA ILE A 119 -4.85 -3.84 16.72
C ILE A 119 -6.37 -3.82 16.90
N ASP A 120 -6.92 -2.81 17.55
CA ASP A 120 -8.36 -2.66 17.76
C ASP A 120 -9.10 -2.62 16.41
N GLY A 121 -10.16 -3.36 16.28
CA GLY A 121 -10.93 -3.47 15.05
C GLY A 121 -10.37 -4.47 14.02
N ASN A 122 -9.26 -5.13 14.31
CA ASN A 122 -8.82 -6.26 13.48
C ASN A 122 -9.81 -7.42 13.59
N ARG A 123 -9.97 -8.13 12.47
CA ARG A 123 -10.78 -9.34 12.41
C ARG A 123 -9.86 -10.57 12.53
N TYR A 124 -10.29 -11.56 13.27
CA TYR A 124 -9.55 -12.80 13.46
C TYR A 124 -10.24 -13.96 12.76
N LEU A 125 -9.47 -14.99 12.38
CA LEU A 125 -10.01 -16.18 11.75
C LEU A 125 -10.94 -16.92 12.72
N GLY A 126 -12.15 -17.28 12.27
CA GLY A 126 -13.16 -17.98 13.07
C GLY A 126 -14.08 -17.07 13.87
N GLU A 127 -13.98 -15.75 13.71
CA GLU A 127 -14.91 -14.80 14.29
C GLU A 127 -16.00 -14.46 13.27
N ASP A 128 -17.20 -14.97 13.50
CA ASP A 128 -18.37 -14.65 12.70
C ASP A 128 -18.94 -13.29 13.15
N GLY A 129 -18.41 -12.21 12.63
CA GLY A 129 -19.08 -10.91 12.58
C GLY A 129 -19.35 -10.17 13.89
N ASP A 130 -19.31 -10.79 15.04
CA ASP A 130 -19.50 -10.13 16.32
C ASP A 130 -18.16 -9.78 16.94
N ALA A 131 -17.92 -8.49 17.10
CA ALA A 131 -16.72 -7.97 17.74
C ALA A 131 -16.60 -8.53 19.17
N GLN A 132 -15.79 -9.55 19.34
CA GLN A 132 -15.35 -9.95 20.67
C GLN A 132 -14.47 -8.83 21.24
N PRO A 133 -14.66 -8.43 22.51
CA PRO A 133 -13.78 -7.45 23.11
C PRO A 133 -12.36 -8.01 23.14
N HIS A 134 -11.44 -7.29 22.54
CA HIS A 134 -10.03 -7.66 22.46
C HIS A 134 -9.48 -8.01 23.82
N ARG A 135 -8.92 -9.20 23.95
CA ARG A 135 -8.02 -9.48 25.08
C ARG A 135 -6.84 -8.53 24.93
N GLN A 136 -6.73 -7.59 25.85
CA GLN A 136 -5.52 -6.81 25.97
C GLN A 136 -4.35 -7.78 26.08
N PRO A 137 -3.24 -7.59 25.35
CA PRO A 137 -2.04 -8.34 25.64
C PRO A 137 -1.69 -8.04 27.10
N GLN A 138 -1.66 -9.09 27.92
CA GLN A 138 -1.18 -8.98 29.30
C GLN A 138 0.25 -8.43 29.20
N GLY A 139 0.45 -7.26 29.75
CA GLY A 139 1.76 -6.63 29.81
C GLY A 139 2.75 -7.66 30.36
N HIS A 140 3.77 -7.97 29.62
CA HIS A 140 4.92 -8.66 30.16
C HIS A 140 5.48 -7.78 31.26
N GLY A 141 5.26 -8.24 32.48
CA GLY A 141 5.81 -7.60 33.66
C GLY A 141 7.31 -7.42 33.47
N SER A 142 7.75 -6.19 33.64
CA SER A 142 9.15 -5.84 33.74
C SER A 142 9.78 -6.66 34.87
N GLY A 143 10.42 -7.79 34.53
CA GLY A 143 11.32 -8.47 35.41
C GLY A 143 12.51 -7.54 35.69
N ARG A 144 12.53 -6.94 36.87
CA ARG A 144 13.76 -6.34 37.39
C ARG A 144 14.80 -7.43 37.47
N LEU A 145 15.83 -7.27 36.67
CA LEU A 145 17.09 -7.94 36.94
C LEU A 145 17.80 -7.14 38.03
N LEU A 146 17.98 -7.79 39.16
CA LEU A 146 18.94 -7.39 40.17
C LEU A 146 20.34 -7.74 39.69
#